data_ae1ebffa02b6c29b510413dbea0050a4
#
_entry.id   ae1ebffa02b6c29b510413dbea0050a4
#
_cell.length_a   1.000
_cell.length_b   1.000
_cell.length_c   1.000
_cell.angle_alpha   90.00
_cell.angle_beta   90.00
_cell.angle_gamma   90.00
#
_symmetry.space_group_name_H-M   'P 1'
#
loop_
_entity.id
_entity.type
_entity.pdbx_description
1 polymer ?
#
loop_
_entity_poly.entity_id
_entity_poly.type
_entity_poly.pdbx_seq_one_letter_code
_entity_poly.pdbx_strand_id
1 'polypeptide(L)'
;MVKIIAIDGPASVGKSTLAKKISKKFKAPVLYSGKLYRMLALEVIKRKINLNKTEEILRCIAYIDLDNLSSAELYSSEVDNISSIISAKKQVRNKLIAFQRSFPKKYGNNIKYVIIEGRDIGTVIFPKANYKIFLWAASEVRAKRRYNQLRKNGKNVSYSKIFSEINVRDRKDMTRKIAPLMPAANSVLLDTSYIDIEQVFNALKNIILKTKTV
;
A
#
# COMPACT_ATOMS: atom_id res chain seq x y z
N MET A 1 1.46 23.20 8.47
CA MET A 1 2.03 22.07 7.68
C MET A 1 1.10 20.85 7.72
N VAL A 2 0.95 20.18 6.60
CA VAL A 2 0.17 18.94 6.48
C VAL A 2 0.84 17.82 7.28
N LYS A 3 0.07 17.10 8.11
CA LYS A 3 0.56 15.95 8.86
C LYS A 3 0.41 14.66 8.04
N ILE A 4 1.45 13.83 8.00
CA ILE A 4 1.48 12.58 7.23
C ILE A 4 1.16 11.41 8.15
N ILE A 5 0.20 10.57 7.70
CA ILE A 5 -0.14 9.29 8.30
C ILE A 5 0.36 8.18 7.37
N ALA A 6 1.44 7.52 7.74
CA ALA A 6 2.02 6.40 7.03
C ALA A 6 1.41 5.08 7.55
N ILE A 7 0.88 4.25 6.64
CA ILE A 7 0.31 2.94 6.99
C ILE A 7 1.01 1.86 6.18
N ASP A 8 1.84 1.07 6.85
CA ASP A 8 2.59 -0.03 6.27
C ASP A 8 2.10 -1.40 6.78
N GLY A 9 2.52 -2.47 6.12
CA GLY A 9 2.18 -3.83 6.51
C GLY A 9 2.05 -4.78 5.32
N PRO A 10 1.98 -6.11 5.55
CA PRO A 10 1.97 -7.13 4.52
C PRO A 10 0.70 -7.12 3.65
N ALA A 11 0.66 -8.04 2.68
CA ALA A 11 -0.50 -8.18 1.79
C ALA A 11 -1.77 -8.58 2.58
N SER A 12 -2.93 -8.06 2.17
CA SER A 12 -4.25 -8.43 2.74
C SER A 12 -4.44 -8.19 4.24
N VAL A 13 -3.59 -7.39 4.90
CA VAL A 13 -3.68 -7.09 6.35
C VAL A 13 -4.78 -6.07 6.69
N GLY A 14 -5.39 -5.42 5.70
CA GLY A 14 -6.49 -4.44 5.93
C GLY A 14 -6.10 -2.97 5.82
N LYS A 15 -4.87 -2.64 5.35
CA LYS A 15 -4.38 -1.25 5.20
C LYS A 15 -5.35 -0.34 4.44
N SER A 16 -5.78 -0.75 3.25
CA SER A 16 -6.63 0.08 2.39
C SER A 16 -8.01 0.33 3.00
N THR A 17 -8.57 -0.65 3.70
CA THR A 17 -9.84 -0.51 4.44
C THR A 17 -9.69 0.50 5.57
N LEU A 18 -8.60 0.39 6.32
CA LEU A 18 -8.28 1.31 7.41
C LEU A 18 -8.03 2.73 6.88
N ALA A 19 -7.20 2.86 5.83
CA ALA A 19 -6.92 4.14 5.19
C ALA A 19 -8.21 4.84 4.72
N LYS A 20 -9.15 4.10 4.12
CA LYS A 20 -10.45 4.61 3.70
C LYS A 20 -11.29 5.10 4.88
N LYS A 21 -11.30 4.38 6.02
CA LYS A 21 -12.02 4.81 7.23
C LYS A 21 -11.41 6.08 7.84
N ILE A 22 -10.08 6.14 7.96
CA ILE A 22 -9.37 7.32 8.45
C ILE A 22 -9.64 8.51 7.52
N SER A 23 -9.56 8.30 6.20
CA SER A 23 -9.85 9.31 5.18
C SER A 23 -11.24 9.91 5.37
N LYS A 24 -12.26 9.07 5.50
CA LYS A 24 -13.65 9.53 5.72
C LYS A 24 -13.78 10.34 7.01
N LYS A 25 -13.16 9.88 8.11
CA LYS A 25 -13.25 10.56 9.43
C LYS A 25 -12.55 11.90 9.46
N PHE A 26 -11.35 11.99 8.87
CA PHE A 26 -10.53 13.19 8.94
C PHE A 26 -10.57 14.04 7.67
N LYS A 27 -11.42 13.69 6.69
CA LYS A 27 -11.48 14.34 5.35
C LYS A 27 -10.10 14.44 4.72
N ALA A 28 -9.31 13.38 4.84
CA ALA A 28 -7.91 13.33 4.42
C ALA A 28 -7.76 12.57 3.10
N PRO A 29 -7.06 13.10 2.09
CA PRO A 29 -6.76 12.37 0.86
C PRO A 29 -5.86 11.18 1.14
N VAL A 30 -6.00 10.13 0.32
CA VAL A 30 -5.24 8.88 0.44
C VAL A 30 -4.46 8.61 -0.83
N LEU A 31 -3.17 8.33 -0.69
CA LEU A 31 -2.36 7.74 -1.73
C LEU A 31 -2.15 6.25 -1.44
N TYR A 32 -2.64 5.41 -2.34
CA TYR A 32 -2.44 3.97 -2.32
C TYR A 32 -1.17 3.63 -3.12
N SER A 33 -0.01 3.59 -2.47
CA SER A 33 1.28 3.36 -3.12
C SER A 33 1.30 2.05 -3.94
N GLY A 34 0.71 0.99 -3.40
CA GLY A 34 0.60 -0.28 -4.12
C GLY A 34 -0.18 -0.18 -5.43
N LYS A 35 -1.15 0.72 -5.54
CA LYS A 35 -1.90 0.93 -6.78
C LYS A 35 -1.04 1.59 -7.86
N LEU A 36 -0.11 2.47 -7.51
CA LEU A 36 0.82 3.07 -8.49
C LEU A 36 1.66 2.01 -9.20
N TYR A 37 2.20 1.05 -8.43
CA TYR A 37 2.97 -0.05 -9.02
C TYR A 37 2.10 -0.97 -9.88
N ARG A 38 0.83 -1.18 -9.49
CA ARG A 38 -0.12 -1.97 -10.28
C ARG A 38 -0.51 -1.28 -11.59
N MET A 39 -0.72 0.03 -11.57
CA MET A 39 -0.98 0.81 -12.77
C MET A 39 0.20 0.76 -13.73
N LEU A 40 1.41 0.96 -13.19
CA LEU A 40 2.62 0.80 -14.00
C LEU A 40 2.73 -0.61 -14.58
N ALA A 41 2.44 -1.65 -13.80
CA ALA A 41 2.42 -3.03 -14.27
C ALA A 41 1.39 -3.25 -15.38
N LEU A 42 0.20 -2.69 -15.26
CA LEU A 42 -0.84 -2.77 -16.26
C LEU A 42 -0.42 -2.10 -17.58
N GLU A 43 0.22 -0.93 -17.52
CA GLU A 43 0.76 -0.24 -18.70
C GLU A 43 1.89 -1.05 -19.37
N VAL A 44 2.75 -1.68 -18.56
CA VAL A 44 3.80 -2.58 -19.06
C VAL A 44 3.19 -3.78 -19.79
N ILE A 45 2.12 -4.38 -19.26
CA ILE A 45 1.40 -5.49 -19.89
C ILE A 45 0.73 -5.03 -21.19
N LYS A 46 -0.05 -3.95 -21.16
CA LYS A 46 -0.78 -3.43 -22.33
C LYS A 46 0.16 -3.11 -23.50
N ARG A 47 1.36 -2.63 -23.18
CA ARG A 47 2.39 -2.26 -24.17
C ARG A 47 3.36 -3.38 -24.50
N LYS A 48 3.17 -4.57 -23.91
CA LYS A 48 4.05 -5.75 -24.09
C LYS A 48 5.52 -5.45 -23.86
N ILE A 49 5.82 -4.60 -22.87
CA ILE A 49 7.22 -4.19 -22.55
C ILE A 49 7.96 -5.35 -21.92
N ASN A 50 9.18 -5.60 -22.41
CA ASN A 50 10.08 -6.57 -21.79
C ASN A 50 10.54 -6.06 -20.41
N LEU A 51 10.37 -6.90 -19.37
CA LEU A 51 10.71 -6.54 -17.99
C LEU A 51 12.20 -6.26 -17.75
N ASN A 52 13.07 -6.69 -18.66
CA ASN A 52 14.51 -6.36 -18.60
C ASN A 52 14.82 -4.94 -19.10
N LYS A 53 13.94 -4.33 -19.88
CA LYS A 53 14.12 -3.00 -20.45
C LYS A 53 13.61 -1.91 -19.48
N THR A 54 14.41 -1.60 -18.47
CA THR A 54 14.01 -0.67 -17.39
C THR A 54 13.64 0.72 -17.91
N GLU A 55 14.32 1.25 -18.92
CA GLU A 55 14.02 2.57 -19.49
C GLU A 55 12.62 2.62 -20.14
N GLU A 56 12.21 1.55 -20.83
CA GLU A 56 10.86 1.46 -21.40
C GLU A 56 9.80 1.41 -20.30
N ILE A 57 10.06 0.68 -19.19
CA ILE A 57 9.19 0.67 -18.01
C ILE A 57 9.07 2.08 -17.42
N LEU A 58 10.16 2.82 -17.31
CA LEU A 58 10.16 4.19 -16.78
C LEU A 58 9.32 5.15 -17.64
N ARG A 59 9.34 4.99 -18.97
CA ARG A 59 8.47 5.77 -19.87
C ARG A 59 6.99 5.52 -19.61
N CYS A 60 6.62 4.30 -19.21
CA CYS A 60 5.23 3.98 -18.86
C CYS A 60 4.68 4.76 -17.66
N ILE A 61 5.55 5.34 -16.81
CA ILE A 61 5.11 6.16 -15.67
C ILE A 61 4.31 7.39 -16.11
N ALA A 62 4.60 7.93 -17.30
CA ALA A 62 3.87 9.07 -17.86
C ALA A 62 2.40 8.78 -18.16
N TYR A 63 2.03 7.50 -18.29
CA TYR A 63 0.66 7.06 -18.60
C TYR A 63 -0.12 6.62 -17.36
N ILE A 64 0.42 6.83 -16.15
CA ILE A 64 -0.29 6.52 -14.91
C ILE A 64 -1.40 7.56 -14.69
N ASP A 65 -2.63 7.11 -14.83
CA ASP A 65 -3.82 7.91 -14.52
C ASP A 65 -4.31 7.64 -13.09
N LEU A 66 -4.13 8.60 -12.19
CA LEU A 66 -4.54 8.48 -10.79
C LEU A 66 -6.06 8.50 -10.60
N ASP A 67 -6.80 9.03 -11.53
CA ASP A 67 -8.25 9.13 -11.42
C ASP A 67 -8.92 7.78 -11.72
N ASN A 68 -8.20 6.87 -12.40
CA ASN A 68 -8.68 5.53 -12.75
C ASN A 68 -8.18 4.41 -11.80
N LEU A 69 -8.04 4.71 -10.51
CA LEU A 69 -7.55 3.77 -9.48
C LEU A 69 -8.54 2.63 -9.13
N SER A 70 -9.72 2.61 -9.71
CA SER A 70 -10.78 1.62 -9.38
C SER A 70 -10.90 0.47 -10.40
N SER A 71 -10.13 0.46 -11.49
CA SER A 71 -10.19 -0.58 -12.51
C SER A 71 -10.02 -1.99 -11.92
N ALA A 72 -10.92 -2.89 -12.28
CA ALA A 72 -10.85 -4.31 -11.91
C ALA A 72 -9.58 -4.99 -12.47
N GLU A 73 -9.05 -4.50 -13.59
CA GLU A 73 -7.83 -4.99 -14.23
C GLU A 73 -6.60 -4.90 -13.30
N LEU A 74 -6.56 -3.91 -12.39
CA LEU A 74 -5.47 -3.75 -11.42
C LEU A 74 -5.33 -4.92 -10.44
N TYR A 75 -6.32 -5.81 -10.38
CA TYR A 75 -6.37 -6.89 -9.38
C TYR A 75 -6.25 -8.29 -10.00
N SER A 76 -5.71 -8.39 -11.22
CA SER A 76 -5.35 -9.68 -11.81
C SER A 76 -4.08 -10.25 -11.20
N SER A 77 -3.91 -11.58 -11.24
CA SER A 77 -2.69 -12.26 -10.77
C SER A 77 -1.46 -11.84 -11.57
N GLU A 78 -1.63 -11.56 -12.87
CA GLU A 78 -0.56 -11.10 -13.75
C GLU A 78 -0.05 -9.70 -13.32
N VAL A 79 -0.96 -8.74 -13.11
CA VAL A 79 -0.62 -7.41 -12.59
C VAL A 79 0.06 -7.51 -11.23
N ASP A 80 -0.41 -8.39 -10.34
CA ASP A 80 0.20 -8.63 -9.04
C ASP A 80 1.65 -9.09 -9.16
N ASN A 81 1.91 -10.07 -10.04
CA ASN A 81 3.25 -10.60 -10.26
C ASN A 81 4.19 -9.54 -10.86
N ILE A 82 3.77 -8.88 -11.94
CA ILE A 82 4.59 -7.85 -12.61
C ILE A 82 4.84 -6.65 -11.68
N SER A 83 3.83 -6.20 -10.92
CA SER A 83 4.02 -5.11 -9.96
C SER A 83 5.07 -5.46 -8.88
N SER A 84 5.12 -6.73 -8.45
CA SER A 84 6.14 -7.20 -7.51
C SER A 84 7.54 -7.15 -8.11
N ILE A 85 7.69 -7.57 -9.39
CA ILE A 85 8.98 -7.55 -10.10
C ILE A 85 9.46 -6.11 -10.31
N ILE A 86 8.63 -5.23 -10.85
CA ILE A 86 9.03 -3.84 -11.14
C ILE A 86 9.27 -3.04 -9.86
N SER A 87 8.58 -3.34 -8.76
CA SER A 87 8.79 -2.69 -7.47
C SER A 87 10.14 -3.01 -6.83
N ALA A 88 10.84 -4.06 -7.26
CA ALA A 88 12.20 -4.39 -6.84
C ALA A 88 13.28 -3.60 -7.62
N LYS A 89 12.91 -2.97 -8.76
CA LYS A 89 13.87 -2.19 -9.57
C LYS A 89 14.14 -0.83 -8.95
N LYS A 90 15.41 -0.55 -8.63
CA LYS A 90 15.85 0.71 -7.98
C LYS A 90 15.42 1.96 -8.73
N GLN A 91 15.58 1.99 -10.05
CA GLN A 91 15.25 3.14 -10.88
C GLN A 91 13.74 3.43 -10.88
N VAL A 92 12.89 2.39 -10.99
CA VAL A 92 11.43 2.52 -10.92
C VAL A 92 11.01 3.05 -9.55
N ARG A 93 11.59 2.51 -8.47
CA ARG A 93 11.32 2.99 -7.12
C ARG A 93 11.67 4.46 -6.96
N ASN A 94 12.87 4.87 -7.35
CA ASN A 94 13.31 6.25 -7.21
C ASN A 94 12.35 7.23 -7.91
N LYS A 95 11.90 6.90 -9.12
CA LYS A 95 10.95 7.73 -9.86
C LYS A 95 9.60 7.82 -9.16
N LEU A 96 9.05 6.68 -8.69
CA LEU A 96 7.77 6.65 -7.97
C LEU A 96 7.86 7.23 -6.55
N ILE A 97 9.01 7.16 -5.88
CA ILE A 97 9.23 7.83 -4.58
C ILE A 97 9.11 9.35 -4.73
N ALA A 98 9.73 9.93 -5.76
CA ALA A 98 9.62 11.36 -6.04
C ALA A 98 8.16 11.79 -6.22
N PHE A 99 7.40 11.01 -6.98
CA PHE A 99 5.95 11.20 -7.17
C PHE A 99 5.19 11.11 -5.84
N GLN A 100 5.43 10.07 -5.04
CA GLN A 100 4.75 9.89 -3.75
C GLN A 100 5.07 11.04 -2.77
N ARG A 101 6.33 11.51 -2.76
CA ARG A 101 6.74 12.65 -1.92
C ARG A 101 6.13 13.99 -2.36
N SER A 102 5.76 14.14 -3.62
CA SER A 102 5.05 15.33 -4.10
C SER A 102 3.56 15.33 -3.74
N PHE A 103 2.96 14.18 -3.47
CA PHE A 103 1.53 14.06 -3.23
C PHE A 103 0.99 14.98 -2.11
N PRO A 104 1.59 15.05 -0.91
CA PRO A 104 1.12 15.97 0.13
C PRO A 104 1.19 17.45 -0.27
N LYS A 105 2.15 17.83 -1.13
CA LYS A 105 2.35 19.20 -1.57
C LYS A 105 1.18 19.74 -2.40
N LYS A 106 0.43 18.85 -3.09
CA LYS A 106 -0.75 19.23 -3.90
C LYS A 106 -1.87 19.87 -3.09
N TYR A 107 -1.90 19.63 -1.78
CA TYR A 107 -3.00 20.08 -0.91
C TYR A 107 -2.65 21.31 -0.09
N GLY A 108 -1.40 21.74 -0.05
CA GLY A 108 -0.97 22.91 0.69
C GLY A 108 -1.38 22.87 2.16
N ASN A 109 -1.84 24.00 2.70
CA ASN A 109 -2.30 24.12 4.09
C ASN A 109 -3.82 23.90 4.25
N ASN A 110 -4.53 23.57 3.16
CA ASN A 110 -5.99 23.46 3.16
C ASN A 110 -6.49 22.18 3.87
N ILE A 111 -5.60 21.21 4.11
CA ILE A 111 -5.93 19.96 4.79
C ILE A 111 -4.97 19.70 5.95
N LYS A 112 -5.49 19.02 6.98
CA LYS A 112 -4.72 18.72 8.19
C LYS A 112 -3.87 17.47 8.03
N TYR A 113 -4.39 16.44 7.35
CA TYR A 113 -3.79 15.12 7.23
C TYR A 113 -3.76 14.65 5.78
N VAL A 114 -2.69 13.91 5.43
CA VAL A 114 -2.60 13.08 4.21
C VAL A 114 -2.25 11.67 4.64
N ILE A 115 -2.92 10.70 4.06
CA ILE A 115 -2.70 9.28 4.33
C ILE A 115 -1.94 8.67 3.17
N ILE A 116 -0.88 7.92 3.48
CA ILE A 116 -0.14 7.18 2.46
C ILE A 116 -0.02 5.74 2.94
N GLU A 117 -0.52 4.81 2.14
CA GLU A 117 -0.47 3.38 2.45
C GLU A 117 0.50 2.65 1.54
N GLY A 118 1.27 1.71 2.12
CA GLY A 118 2.22 0.93 1.33
C GLY A 118 2.91 -0.19 2.08
N ARG A 119 4.24 -0.27 1.90
CA ARG A 119 5.13 -1.28 2.49
C ARG A 119 6.34 -0.67 3.19
N ASP A 120 6.73 0.50 2.78
CA ASP A 120 7.95 1.19 3.17
C ASP A 120 7.74 2.70 3.29
N ILE A 121 6.51 3.09 3.58
CA ILE A 121 6.14 4.50 3.70
C ILE A 121 6.86 5.13 4.88
N GLY A 122 6.76 4.51 6.06
CA GLY A 122 7.39 5.02 7.30
C GLY A 122 8.88 4.76 7.39
N THR A 123 9.44 3.85 6.57
CA THR A 123 10.88 3.55 6.59
C THR A 123 11.67 4.34 5.55
N VAL A 124 11.11 4.51 4.33
CA VAL A 124 11.86 5.05 3.17
C VAL A 124 11.21 6.30 2.59
N ILE A 125 9.91 6.29 2.35
CA ILE A 125 9.25 7.36 1.59
C ILE A 125 9.06 8.58 2.46
N PHE A 126 8.50 8.41 3.67
CA PHE A 126 8.30 9.44 4.69
C PHE A 126 8.83 8.99 6.06
N PRO A 127 10.16 8.88 6.23
CA PRO A 127 10.75 8.44 7.50
C PRO A 127 10.49 9.41 8.67
N LYS A 128 10.11 10.65 8.35
CA LYS A 128 9.68 11.69 9.31
C LYS A 128 8.16 11.87 9.35
N ALA A 129 7.36 10.87 8.93
CA ALA A 129 5.90 10.93 9.03
C ALA A 129 5.46 11.16 10.48
N ASN A 130 4.42 12.00 10.68
CA ASN A 130 3.90 12.34 12.01
C ASN A 130 3.29 11.15 12.73
N TYR A 131 2.69 10.23 11.97
CA TYR A 131 2.12 8.98 12.47
C TYR A 131 2.61 7.85 11.58
N LYS A 132 3.26 6.86 12.19
CA LYS A 132 3.73 5.65 11.50
C LYS A 132 3.01 4.46 12.11
N ILE A 133 2.29 3.74 11.28
CA ILE A 133 1.48 2.61 11.68
C ILE A 133 1.93 1.40 10.88
N PHE A 134 2.22 0.32 11.55
CA PHE A 134 2.53 -0.95 10.94
C PHE A 134 1.46 -1.98 11.33
N LEU A 135 0.64 -2.39 10.36
CA LEU A 135 -0.35 -3.43 10.56
C LEU A 135 0.28 -4.80 10.34
N TRP A 136 -0.04 -5.71 11.22
CA TRP A 136 0.33 -7.11 11.14
C TRP A 136 -0.92 -8.00 11.27
N ALA A 137 -0.88 -9.20 10.73
CA ALA A 137 -1.78 -10.30 11.03
C ALA A 137 -1.15 -11.61 10.53
N ALA A 138 -1.49 -12.72 11.16
CA ALA A 138 -1.09 -14.05 10.73
C ALA A 138 -1.46 -14.32 9.25
N SER A 139 -0.64 -15.04 8.52
CA SER A 139 -0.83 -15.30 7.08
C SER A 139 -2.15 -16.01 6.78
N GLU A 140 -2.56 -16.94 7.67
CA GLU A 140 -3.82 -17.68 7.59
C GLU A 140 -5.03 -16.74 7.66
N VAL A 141 -5.00 -15.79 8.60
CA VAL A 141 -6.06 -14.79 8.78
C VAL A 141 -6.17 -13.90 7.54
N ARG A 142 -5.03 -13.45 7.00
CA ARG A 142 -4.99 -12.62 5.79
C ARG A 142 -5.46 -13.38 4.56
N ALA A 143 -5.09 -14.65 4.43
CA ALA A 143 -5.56 -15.53 3.37
C ALA A 143 -7.07 -15.75 3.45
N LYS A 144 -7.62 -15.97 4.65
CA LYS A 144 -9.06 -16.13 4.86
C LYS A 144 -9.83 -14.85 4.50
N ARG A 145 -9.33 -13.67 4.92
CA ARG A 145 -9.90 -12.36 4.54
C ARG A 145 -9.93 -12.18 3.02
N ARG A 146 -8.83 -12.50 2.34
CA ARG A 146 -8.72 -12.38 0.88
C ARG A 146 -9.61 -13.38 0.15
N TYR A 147 -9.66 -14.63 0.62
CA TYR A 147 -10.55 -15.67 0.10
C TYR A 147 -12.01 -15.21 0.16
N ASN A 148 -12.47 -14.76 1.35
CA ASN A 148 -13.84 -14.30 1.53
C ASN A 148 -14.15 -13.07 0.65
N GLN A 149 -13.23 -12.14 0.49
CA GLN A 149 -13.37 -10.99 -0.40
C GLN A 149 -13.55 -11.40 -1.87
N LEU A 150 -12.73 -12.33 -2.35
CA LEU A 150 -12.80 -12.80 -3.73
C LEU A 150 -14.07 -13.59 -4.00
N ARG A 151 -14.50 -14.44 -3.05
CA ARG A 151 -15.77 -15.17 -3.13
C ARG A 151 -16.98 -14.25 -3.18
N LYS A 152 -17.02 -13.20 -2.35
CA LYS A 152 -18.08 -12.17 -2.39
C LYS A 152 -18.16 -11.46 -3.75
N ASN A 153 -17.02 -11.32 -4.44
CA ASN A 153 -16.96 -10.74 -5.78
C ASN A 153 -17.21 -11.77 -6.91
N GLY A 154 -17.78 -12.94 -6.59
CA GLY A 154 -18.14 -13.96 -7.55
C GLY A 154 -16.97 -14.78 -8.13
N LYS A 155 -15.74 -14.60 -7.63
CA LYS A 155 -14.57 -15.30 -8.13
C LYS A 155 -14.50 -16.71 -7.56
N ASN A 156 -14.33 -17.72 -8.45
CA ASN A 156 -14.02 -19.07 -8.02
C ASN A 156 -12.52 -19.19 -7.75
N VAL A 157 -12.15 -19.36 -6.47
CA VAL A 157 -10.75 -19.33 -6.01
C VAL A 157 -10.51 -20.42 -4.96
N SER A 158 -9.29 -20.95 -4.92
CA SER A 158 -8.84 -21.89 -3.89
C SER A 158 -8.18 -21.13 -2.74
N TYR A 159 -8.51 -21.49 -1.50
CA TYR A 159 -7.86 -20.96 -0.30
C TYR A 159 -6.37 -21.28 -0.28
N SER A 160 -5.98 -22.51 -0.59
CA SER A 160 -4.58 -22.95 -0.60
C SER A 160 -3.73 -22.13 -1.59
N LYS A 161 -4.28 -21.84 -2.77
CA LYS A 161 -3.62 -20.98 -3.77
C LYS A 161 -3.42 -19.56 -3.22
N ILE A 162 -4.46 -18.96 -2.63
CA ILE A 162 -4.38 -17.61 -2.05
C ILE A 162 -3.36 -17.55 -0.91
N PHE A 163 -3.35 -18.56 -0.04
CA PHE A 163 -2.41 -18.66 1.07
C PHE A 163 -0.96 -18.74 0.57
N SER A 164 -0.70 -19.58 -0.44
CA SER A 164 0.61 -19.68 -1.08
C SER A 164 1.05 -18.33 -1.71
N GLU A 165 0.15 -17.69 -2.47
CA GLU A 165 0.43 -16.40 -3.12
C GLU A 165 0.78 -15.30 -2.09
N ILE A 166 0.06 -15.24 -0.96
CA ILE A 166 0.33 -14.30 0.13
C ILE A 166 1.71 -14.55 0.73
N ASN A 167 2.06 -15.79 1.04
CA ASN A 167 3.35 -16.13 1.64
C ASN A 167 4.52 -15.83 0.70
N VAL A 168 4.39 -16.19 -0.58
CA VAL A 168 5.40 -15.86 -1.61
C VAL A 168 5.60 -14.35 -1.72
N ARG A 169 4.52 -13.60 -1.74
CA ARG A 169 4.57 -12.14 -1.83
C ARG A 169 5.21 -11.51 -0.60
N ASP A 170 4.80 -11.93 0.59
CA ASP A 170 5.35 -11.39 1.84
C ASP A 170 6.84 -11.68 1.95
N ARG A 171 7.26 -12.91 1.60
CA ARG A 171 8.68 -13.25 1.54
C ARG A 171 9.43 -12.31 0.58
N LYS A 172 8.93 -12.08 -0.63
CA LYS A 172 9.54 -11.14 -1.58
C LYS A 172 9.60 -9.71 -1.02
N ASP A 173 8.53 -9.23 -0.38
CA ASP A 173 8.50 -7.89 0.19
C ASP A 173 9.45 -7.74 1.37
N MET A 174 9.60 -8.76 2.24
CA MET A 174 10.47 -8.75 3.42
C MET A 174 11.95 -8.94 3.08
N THR A 175 12.27 -9.76 2.06
CA THR A 175 13.66 -10.12 1.75
C THR A 175 14.29 -9.31 0.61
N ARG A 176 13.54 -8.39 0.00
CA ARG A 176 14.11 -7.55 -1.06
C ARG A 176 15.23 -6.65 -0.54
N LYS A 177 16.31 -6.53 -1.32
CA LYS A 177 17.50 -5.73 -0.94
C LYS A 177 17.20 -4.23 -0.78
N ILE A 178 16.18 -3.72 -1.46
CA ILE A 178 15.84 -2.29 -1.46
C ILE A 178 14.49 -2.10 -0.79
N ALA A 179 14.46 -1.30 0.27
CA ALA A 179 13.26 -0.93 1.01
C ALA A 179 12.43 -2.16 1.46
N PRO A 180 13.01 -3.11 2.23
CA PRO A 180 12.27 -4.28 2.70
C PRO A 180 11.04 -3.87 3.52
N LEU A 181 10.02 -4.73 3.51
CA LEU A 181 8.87 -4.57 4.39
C LEU A 181 9.30 -4.85 5.83
N MET A 182 9.34 -3.81 6.64
CA MET A 182 9.65 -3.88 8.07
C MET A 182 8.99 -2.71 8.81
N PRO A 183 8.74 -2.85 10.11
CA PRO A 183 8.27 -1.74 10.93
C PRO A 183 9.28 -0.58 10.92
N ALA A 184 8.79 0.63 10.78
CA ALA A 184 9.63 1.82 10.94
C ALA A 184 9.94 2.07 12.42
N ALA A 185 11.09 2.71 12.71
CA ALA A 185 11.37 3.21 14.05
C ALA A 185 10.22 4.09 14.55
N ASN A 186 9.83 3.90 15.82
CA ASN A 186 8.71 4.61 16.46
C ASN A 186 7.35 4.41 15.76
N SER A 187 7.17 3.30 15.03
CA SER A 187 5.85 2.96 14.49
C SER A 187 4.99 2.27 15.56
N VAL A 188 3.70 2.58 15.53
CA VAL A 188 2.69 1.82 16.29
C VAL A 188 2.47 0.50 15.57
N LEU A 189 2.78 -0.60 16.26
CA LEU A 189 2.54 -1.96 15.78
C LEU A 189 1.13 -2.39 16.20
N LEU A 190 0.33 -2.83 15.25
CA LEU A 190 -1.03 -3.31 15.51
C LEU A 190 -1.20 -4.70 14.89
N ASP A 191 -1.31 -5.70 15.76
CA ASP A 191 -1.75 -7.03 15.35
C ASP A 191 -3.27 -7.03 15.18
N THR A 192 -3.68 -7.29 13.95
CA THR A 192 -5.09 -7.34 13.57
C THR A 192 -5.61 -8.77 13.41
N SER A 193 -4.89 -9.78 13.90
CA SER A 193 -5.28 -11.18 13.76
C SER A 193 -6.61 -11.48 14.44
N TYR A 194 -6.83 -10.90 15.62
CA TYR A 194 -7.96 -11.20 16.51
C TYR A 194 -8.88 -9.99 16.77
N ILE A 195 -8.62 -8.87 16.13
CA ILE A 195 -9.43 -7.65 16.27
C ILE A 195 -10.06 -7.25 14.93
N ASP A 196 -11.21 -6.66 15.00
CA ASP A 196 -11.91 -6.18 13.82
C ASP A 196 -11.42 -4.79 13.36
N ILE A 197 -11.86 -4.38 12.18
CA ILE A 197 -11.43 -3.11 11.58
C ILE A 197 -11.92 -1.89 12.36
N GLU A 198 -13.02 -1.99 13.10
CA GLU A 198 -13.53 -0.89 13.94
C GLU A 198 -12.65 -0.70 15.17
N GLN A 199 -12.23 -1.79 15.82
CA GLN A 199 -11.32 -1.75 16.96
C GLN A 199 -9.97 -1.15 16.53
N VAL A 200 -9.41 -1.59 15.39
CA VAL A 200 -8.18 -1.01 14.81
C VAL A 200 -8.35 0.48 14.53
N PHE A 201 -9.47 0.86 13.90
CA PHE A 201 -9.75 2.25 13.58
C PHE A 201 -9.87 3.11 14.85
N ASN A 202 -10.57 2.64 15.88
CA ASN A 202 -10.74 3.38 17.14
C ASN A 202 -9.42 3.55 17.89
N ALA A 203 -8.57 2.51 17.92
CA ALA A 203 -7.22 2.61 18.48
C ALA A 203 -6.41 3.72 17.80
N LEU A 204 -6.39 3.73 16.47
CA LEU A 204 -5.66 4.74 15.69
C LEU A 204 -6.27 6.14 15.80
N LYS A 205 -7.60 6.25 15.79
CA LYS A 205 -8.27 7.53 16.00
C LYS A 205 -7.82 8.18 17.31
N ASN A 206 -7.74 7.40 18.38
CA ASN A 206 -7.30 7.88 19.68
C ASN A 206 -5.82 8.33 19.65
N ILE A 207 -4.93 7.60 18.98
CA ILE A 207 -3.53 7.98 18.80
C ILE A 207 -3.43 9.32 18.04
N ILE A 208 -4.14 9.45 16.91
CA ILE A 208 -4.12 10.66 16.07
C ILE A 208 -4.71 11.87 16.82
N LEU A 209 -5.72 11.66 17.68
CA LEU A 209 -6.37 12.73 18.45
C LEU A 209 -5.61 13.08 19.73
N LYS A 210 -5.02 12.11 20.45
CA LYS A 210 -4.26 12.34 21.70
C LYS A 210 -2.98 13.15 21.47
N THR A 211 -2.38 13.10 20.29
CA THR A 211 -1.21 13.91 19.94
C THR A 211 -1.58 15.38 19.68
N LYS A 212 -2.71 15.85 20.22
CA LYS A 212 -3.14 17.27 20.15
C LYS A 212 -2.62 18.15 21.31
N THR A 213 -1.86 17.57 22.24
CA THR A 213 -1.43 18.34 23.42
C THR A 213 0.08 18.26 23.57
N VAL A 214 0.79 19.10 22.89
CA VAL A 214 1.95 19.89 23.36
C VAL A 214 2.16 21.02 22.38
#